data_7f70f63084add56798530005138866e5
#
_entry.id   7f70f63084add56798530005138866e5
#
_cell.length_a   1.000
_cell.length_b   1.000
_cell.length_c   1.000
_cell.angle_alpha   90.00
_cell.angle_beta   90.00
_cell.angle_gamma   90.00
#
_symmetry.space_group_name_H-M   'P 1'
#
loop_
_entity.id
_entity.type
_entity.pdbx_description
1 polymer ?
#
loop_
_entity_poly.entity_id
_entity_poly.type
_entity_poly.pdbx_seq_one_letter_code
_entity_poly.pdbx_strand_id
1 'polypeptide(L)'
;LALSKSKSINFASTGTGSMPHLAGELFKLKSGVQAVHIPYRGAAPAVNDLLGGQVQFMFADIPVLLPHVQAGTFKALGIGSTKRSPALPDLKTMGEQGLPDVLADNWYGLIAPAATPPDIIAKLNKVANEAVKSKDVIEKLAAQGADAEGSTSDDMNKLILSETKKWGDVIRQSGVKLE
;
A
#
# COMPACT_ATOMS: atom_id res chain seq x y z
N LEU A 1 -16.65 -3.47 9.73
CA LEU A 1 -17.13 -2.41 10.65
C LEU A 1 -18.05 -2.94 11.75
N ALA A 2 -19.00 -3.84 11.44
CA ALA A 2 -19.91 -4.37 12.47
C ALA A 2 -19.18 -5.24 13.51
N LEU A 3 -18.20 -6.03 13.11
CA LEU A 3 -17.44 -6.94 14.00
C LEU A 3 -16.61 -6.17 15.04
N SER A 4 -16.03 -5.02 14.67
CA SER A 4 -15.21 -4.21 15.57
C SER A 4 -15.99 -3.48 16.67
N LYS A 5 -17.31 -3.38 16.51
CA LYS A 5 -18.19 -2.79 17.55
C LYS A 5 -18.50 -3.77 18.68
N SER A 6 -18.30 -5.06 18.47
CA SER A 6 -18.69 -6.12 19.42
C SER A 6 -17.51 -6.92 19.99
N LYS A 7 -16.31 -6.87 19.35
CA LYS A 7 -15.11 -7.59 19.78
C LYS A 7 -13.85 -6.80 19.46
N SER A 8 -12.84 -6.92 20.30
CA SER A 8 -11.49 -6.49 19.94
C SER A 8 -11.02 -7.31 18.73
N ILE A 9 -10.59 -6.64 17.67
CA ILE A 9 -10.02 -7.26 16.48
C ILE A 9 -8.55 -6.87 16.33
N ASN A 10 -7.76 -7.78 15.79
CA ASN A 10 -6.34 -7.57 15.56
C ASN A 10 -6.07 -7.44 14.07
N PHE A 11 -5.11 -6.62 13.71
CA PHE A 11 -4.63 -6.56 12.33
C PHE A 11 -3.12 -6.80 12.26
N ALA A 12 -2.72 -7.51 11.21
CA ALA A 12 -1.32 -7.83 10.96
C ALA A 12 -0.66 -6.78 10.06
N SER A 13 0.64 -6.58 10.24
CA SER A 13 1.50 -5.88 9.32
C SER A 13 2.86 -6.58 9.15
N THR A 14 3.65 -6.12 8.20
CA THR A 14 5.01 -6.62 7.95
C THR A 14 6.08 -6.01 8.87
N GLY A 15 5.65 -5.28 9.90
CA GLY A 15 6.50 -4.67 10.92
C GLY A 15 6.03 -3.29 11.33
N THR A 16 6.49 -2.84 12.49
CA THR A 16 6.22 -1.48 12.99
C THR A 16 6.77 -0.44 12.02
N GLY A 17 5.95 0.56 11.68
CA GLY A 17 6.31 1.62 10.73
C GLY A 17 6.26 1.22 9.25
N SER A 18 5.98 -0.04 8.92
CA SER A 18 5.78 -0.46 7.52
C SER A 18 4.52 0.17 6.91
N MET A 19 4.46 0.24 5.56
CA MET A 19 3.25 0.72 4.88
C MET A 19 1.98 -0.04 5.27
N PRO A 20 1.97 -1.38 5.39
CA PRO A 20 0.82 -2.12 5.95
C PRO A 20 0.40 -1.68 7.35
N HIS A 21 1.34 -1.35 8.22
CA HIS A 21 1.02 -0.82 9.56
C HIS A 21 0.35 0.55 9.44
N LEU A 22 0.96 1.49 8.72
CA LEU A 22 0.43 2.85 8.57
C LEU A 22 -0.92 2.87 7.83
N ALA A 23 -1.12 1.98 6.87
CA ALA A 23 -2.41 1.80 6.21
C ALA A 23 -3.49 1.32 7.19
N GLY A 24 -3.15 0.40 8.08
CA GLY A 24 -4.04 -0.05 9.16
C GLY A 24 -4.40 1.08 10.12
N GLU A 25 -3.43 1.88 10.53
CA GLU A 25 -3.66 3.04 11.40
C GLU A 25 -4.51 4.12 10.69
N LEU A 26 -4.24 4.42 9.42
CA LEU A 26 -5.06 5.32 8.62
C LEU A 26 -6.51 4.82 8.53
N PHE A 27 -6.70 3.53 8.29
CA PHE A 27 -8.03 2.92 8.28
C PHE A 27 -8.74 3.08 9.62
N LYS A 28 -8.07 2.84 10.75
CA LYS A 28 -8.63 3.05 12.10
C LYS A 28 -9.06 4.50 12.31
N LEU A 29 -8.18 5.45 11.97
CA LEU A 29 -8.45 6.89 12.11
C LEU A 29 -9.67 7.34 11.28
N LYS A 30 -9.81 6.84 10.06
CA LYS A 30 -10.87 7.27 9.13
C LYS A 30 -12.19 6.53 9.27
N SER A 31 -12.15 5.28 9.75
CA SER A 31 -13.35 4.44 9.92
C SER A 31 -13.88 4.39 11.35
N GLY A 32 -13.09 4.81 12.34
CA GLY A 32 -13.40 4.66 13.76
C GLY A 32 -13.31 3.21 14.28
N VAL A 33 -12.80 2.28 13.48
CA VAL A 33 -12.62 0.88 13.87
C VAL A 33 -11.59 0.78 14.99
N GLN A 34 -11.94 0.04 16.04
CA GLN A 34 -11.02 -0.29 17.12
C GLN A 34 -10.33 -1.62 16.79
N ALA A 35 -9.02 -1.56 16.51
CA ALA A 35 -8.20 -2.72 16.21
C ALA A 35 -6.81 -2.58 16.82
N VAL A 36 -6.26 -3.71 17.28
CA VAL A 36 -4.90 -3.79 17.82
C VAL A 36 -3.93 -4.21 16.73
N HIS A 37 -2.83 -3.49 16.61
CA HIS A 37 -1.78 -3.83 15.66
C HIS A 37 -0.90 -4.97 16.20
N ILE A 38 -0.66 -5.99 15.36
CA ILE A 38 0.25 -7.09 15.61
C ILE A 38 1.35 -7.07 14.55
N PRO A 39 2.58 -6.63 14.92
CA PRO A 39 3.71 -6.59 13.98
C PRO A 39 4.32 -7.97 13.76
N TYR A 40 4.66 -8.27 12.50
CA TYR A 40 5.37 -9.48 12.11
C TYR A 40 6.69 -9.14 11.43
N ARG A 41 7.65 -10.07 11.44
CA ARG A 41 8.91 -9.93 10.71
C ARG A 41 8.74 -10.31 9.25
N GLY A 42 7.96 -9.50 8.50
CA GLY A 42 7.68 -9.71 7.08
C GLY A 42 6.31 -10.29 6.78
N ALA A 43 6.02 -10.52 5.49
CA ALA A 43 4.70 -10.90 5.02
C ALA A 43 4.34 -12.37 5.35
N ALA A 44 5.28 -13.30 5.21
CA ALA A 44 4.98 -14.73 5.34
C ALA A 44 4.40 -15.12 6.72
N PRO A 45 5.00 -14.75 7.87
CA PRO A 45 4.39 -15.06 9.16
C PRO A 45 3.06 -14.34 9.39
N ALA A 46 2.87 -13.11 8.88
CA ALA A 46 1.60 -12.40 8.98
C ALA A 46 0.48 -13.10 8.20
N VAL A 47 0.78 -13.59 6.99
CA VAL A 47 -0.13 -14.37 6.16
C VAL A 47 -0.51 -15.69 6.84
N ASN A 48 0.45 -16.41 7.44
CA ASN A 48 0.18 -17.66 8.15
C ASN A 48 -0.77 -17.45 9.33
N ASP A 49 -0.57 -16.40 10.12
CA ASP A 49 -1.42 -16.11 11.27
C ASP A 49 -2.80 -15.59 10.86
N LEU A 50 -2.90 -14.92 9.70
CA LEU A 50 -4.19 -14.57 9.12
C LEU A 50 -4.94 -15.83 8.64
N LEU A 51 -4.26 -16.79 7.99
CA LEU A 51 -4.83 -18.09 7.61
C LEU A 51 -5.26 -18.90 8.83
N GLY A 52 -4.47 -18.85 9.90
CA GLY A 52 -4.76 -19.49 11.18
C GLY A 52 -5.83 -18.78 12.02
N GLY A 53 -6.34 -17.62 11.60
CA GLY A 53 -7.35 -16.85 12.34
C GLY A 53 -6.83 -16.13 13.60
N GLN A 54 -5.52 -16.09 13.83
CA GLN A 54 -4.90 -15.39 14.97
C GLN A 54 -5.08 -13.86 14.86
N VAL A 55 -5.13 -13.35 13.65
CA VAL A 55 -5.50 -11.97 13.32
C VAL A 55 -6.69 -11.97 12.37
N GLN A 56 -7.50 -10.90 12.38
CA GLN A 56 -8.76 -10.85 11.66
C GLN A 56 -8.66 -10.17 10.30
N PHE A 57 -7.66 -9.31 10.10
CA PHE A 57 -7.39 -8.69 8.81
C PHE A 57 -5.93 -8.24 8.72
N MET A 58 -5.49 -7.89 7.52
CA MET A 58 -4.21 -7.23 7.26
C MET A 58 -4.32 -6.28 6.08
N PHE A 59 -3.43 -5.31 6.05
CA PHE A 59 -3.08 -4.59 4.83
C PHE A 59 -1.79 -5.19 4.27
N ALA A 60 -1.72 -5.36 2.97
CA ALA A 60 -0.50 -5.76 2.27
C ALA A 60 -0.60 -5.40 0.79
N ASP A 61 0.54 -5.41 0.10
CA ASP A 61 0.58 -5.22 -1.34
C ASP A 61 -0.14 -6.34 -2.08
N ILE A 62 -0.75 -6.02 -3.19
CA ILE A 62 -1.52 -6.96 -4.01
C ILE A 62 -0.72 -8.23 -4.34
N PRO A 63 0.56 -8.16 -4.75
CA PRO A 63 1.35 -9.37 -5.05
C PRO A 63 1.42 -10.39 -3.91
N VAL A 64 1.41 -9.92 -2.67
CA VAL A 64 1.48 -10.78 -1.47
C VAL A 64 0.18 -11.55 -1.27
N LEU A 65 -0.96 -10.91 -1.49
CA LEU A 65 -2.28 -11.47 -1.17
C LEU A 65 -2.99 -12.08 -2.37
N LEU A 66 -2.63 -11.69 -3.59
CA LEU A 66 -3.31 -12.10 -4.82
C LEU A 66 -3.43 -13.62 -4.97
N PRO A 67 -2.38 -14.44 -4.74
CA PRO A 67 -2.51 -15.90 -4.83
C PRO A 67 -3.55 -16.46 -3.86
N HIS A 68 -3.62 -15.91 -2.64
CA HIS A 68 -4.57 -16.35 -1.62
C HIS A 68 -6.02 -15.93 -1.93
N VAL A 69 -6.18 -14.73 -2.52
CA VAL A 69 -7.49 -14.25 -2.97
C VAL A 69 -7.99 -15.09 -4.14
N GLN A 70 -7.12 -15.39 -5.12
CA GLN A 70 -7.45 -16.24 -6.27
C GLN A 70 -7.76 -17.67 -5.86
N ALA A 71 -7.05 -18.21 -4.86
CA ALA A 71 -7.33 -19.53 -4.30
C ALA A 71 -8.58 -19.57 -3.38
N GLY A 72 -9.22 -18.41 -3.12
CA GLY A 72 -10.39 -18.31 -2.24
C GLY A 72 -10.10 -18.50 -0.74
N THR A 73 -8.82 -18.56 -0.34
CA THR A 73 -8.42 -18.70 1.07
C THR A 73 -8.48 -17.37 1.82
N PHE A 74 -8.40 -16.25 1.11
CA PHE A 74 -8.64 -14.91 1.65
C PHE A 74 -9.79 -14.21 0.93
N LYS A 75 -10.52 -13.41 1.68
CA LYS A 75 -11.50 -12.49 1.14
C LYS A 75 -10.90 -11.08 1.08
N ALA A 76 -10.68 -10.57 -0.13
CA ALA A 76 -10.33 -9.17 -0.31
C ALA A 76 -11.52 -8.27 0.05
N LEU A 77 -11.28 -7.22 0.82
CA LEU A 77 -12.33 -6.33 1.35
C LEU A 77 -12.36 -4.98 0.64
N GLY A 78 -11.22 -4.50 0.14
CA GLY A 78 -11.14 -3.22 -0.57
C GLY A 78 -9.70 -2.86 -0.91
N ILE A 79 -9.55 -1.92 -1.83
CA ILE A 79 -8.25 -1.38 -2.26
C ILE A 79 -8.10 0.05 -1.77
N GLY A 80 -6.96 0.37 -1.17
CA GLY A 80 -6.62 1.70 -0.66
C GLY A 80 -6.11 2.66 -1.74
N SER A 81 -6.66 2.59 -2.95
CA SER A 81 -6.29 3.42 -4.09
C SER A 81 -7.47 4.23 -4.61
N THR A 82 -7.19 5.21 -5.46
CA THR A 82 -8.23 6.02 -6.14
C THR A 82 -8.94 5.26 -7.25
N LYS A 83 -8.33 4.20 -7.76
CA LYS A 83 -8.89 3.34 -8.83
C LYS A 83 -8.76 1.87 -8.46
N ARG A 84 -9.61 1.02 -9.04
CA ARG A 84 -9.53 -0.43 -8.87
C ARG A 84 -8.29 -0.97 -9.57
N SER A 85 -7.73 -2.07 -9.03
CA SER A 85 -6.62 -2.76 -9.68
C SER A 85 -7.10 -3.62 -10.85
N PRO A 86 -6.38 -3.60 -11.99
CA PRO A 86 -6.63 -4.54 -13.09
C PRO A 86 -6.52 -6.02 -12.68
N ALA A 87 -5.70 -6.33 -11.67
CA ALA A 87 -5.57 -7.69 -11.14
C ALA A 87 -6.80 -8.15 -10.33
N LEU A 88 -7.62 -7.20 -9.84
CA LEU A 88 -8.84 -7.45 -9.05
C LEU A 88 -9.94 -6.47 -9.47
N PRO A 89 -10.46 -6.54 -10.70
CA PRO A 89 -11.34 -5.52 -11.28
C PRO A 89 -12.70 -5.39 -10.56
N ASP A 90 -13.16 -6.45 -9.93
CA ASP A 90 -14.43 -6.47 -9.19
C ASP A 90 -14.28 -5.96 -7.75
N LEU A 91 -13.05 -5.85 -7.26
CA LEU A 91 -12.79 -5.37 -5.89
C LEU A 91 -12.93 -3.84 -5.84
N LYS A 92 -13.88 -3.38 -5.04
CA LYS A 92 -14.12 -1.94 -4.83
C LYS A 92 -12.96 -1.27 -4.10
N THR A 93 -12.72 -0.01 -4.44
CA THR A 93 -11.83 0.84 -3.65
C THR A 93 -12.44 1.17 -2.28
N MET A 94 -11.63 1.62 -1.33
CA MET A 94 -12.11 2.14 -0.04
C MET A 94 -13.04 3.34 -0.25
N GLY A 95 -12.74 4.20 -1.23
CA GLY A 95 -13.58 5.34 -1.59
C GLY A 95 -14.98 4.92 -2.06
N GLU A 96 -15.09 3.91 -2.92
CA GLU A 96 -16.38 3.35 -3.37
C GLU A 96 -17.19 2.69 -2.24
N GLN A 97 -16.57 2.48 -1.09
CA GLN A 97 -17.17 1.88 0.11
C GLN A 97 -17.40 2.91 1.23
N GLY A 98 -17.31 4.21 0.92
CA GLY A 98 -17.58 5.30 1.86
C GLY A 98 -16.39 5.75 2.72
N LEU A 99 -15.17 5.32 2.36
CA LEU A 99 -13.92 5.70 3.04
C LEU A 99 -12.92 6.34 2.05
N PRO A 100 -13.26 7.50 1.44
CA PRO A 100 -12.45 8.11 0.38
C PRO A 100 -11.07 8.55 0.85
N ASP A 101 -10.90 8.82 2.13
CA ASP A 101 -9.63 9.26 2.72
C ASP A 101 -8.68 8.11 3.10
N VAL A 102 -9.10 6.84 2.92
CA VAL A 102 -8.22 5.69 3.15
C VAL A 102 -7.47 5.38 1.86
N LEU A 103 -6.52 6.25 1.55
CA LEU A 103 -5.61 6.11 0.42
C LEU A 103 -4.24 5.68 0.93
N ALA A 104 -3.83 4.48 0.58
CA ALA A 104 -2.61 3.84 1.05
C ALA A 104 -1.92 3.08 -0.11
N ASP A 105 -1.76 3.77 -1.24
CA ASP A 105 -0.97 3.23 -2.35
C ASP A 105 0.49 3.11 -1.93
N ASN A 106 1.06 1.94 -2.18
CA ASN A 106 2.50 1.74 -2.06
C ASN A 106 3.14 1.99 -3.44
N TRP A 107 4.11 2.87 -3.49
CA TRP A 107 4.80 3.25 -4.71
C TRP A 107 6.30 3.04 -4.60
N TYR A 108 6.94 2.78 -5.72
CA TYR A 108 8.37 2.61 -5.85
C TYR A 108 8.90 3.64 -6.85
N GLY A 109 9.97 4.32 -6.50
CA GLY A 109 10.59 5.34 -7.33
C GLY A 109 12.07 5.12 -7.54
N LEU A 110 12.55 5.52 -8.71
CA LEU A 110 13.99 5.59 -9.01
C LEU A 110 14.53 6.93 -8.50
N ILE A 111 15.56 6.89 -7.67
CA ILE A 111 16.21 8.07 -7.13
C ILE A 111 17.71 8.08 -7.50
N ALA A 112 18.30 9.24 -7.54
CA ALA A 112 19.74 9.45 -7.74
C ALA A 112 20.32 10.31 -6.62
N PRO A 113 21.64 10.27 -6.38
CA PRO A 113 22.31 11.17 -5.45
C PRO A 113 22.02 12.64 -5.76
N ALA A 114 21.87 13.47 -4.72
CA ALA A 114 21.49 14.88 -4.89
C ALA A 114 22.49 15.71 -5.76
N ALA A 115 23.76 15.32 -5.79
CA ALA A 115 24.81 15.96 -6.59
C ALA A 115 24.86 15.47 -8.07
N THR A 116 23.93 14.61 -8.51
CA THR A 116 23.90 14.15 -9.90
C THR A 116 23.60 15.32 -10.84
N PRO A 117 24.41 15.52 -11.91
CA PRO A 117 24.20 16.61 -12.86
C PRO A 117 22.81 16.59 -13.49
N PRO A 118 22.19 17.78 -13.73
CA PRO A 118 20.81 17.86 -14.25
C PRO A 118 20.60 17.17 -15.60
N ASP A 119 21.59 17.20 -16.49
CA ASP A 119 21.56 16.53 -17.79
C ASP A 119 21.51 15.00 -17.65
N ILE A 120 22.22 14.46 -16.68
CA ILE A 120 22.18 13.03 -16.34
C ILE A 120 20.80 12.66 -15.75
N ILE A 121 20.25 13.49 -14.86
CA ILE A 121 18.89 13.29 -14.33
C ILE A 121 17.86 13.29 -15.45
N ALA A 122 17.94 14.26 -16.37
CA ALA A 122 17.02 14.33 -17.52
C ALA A 122 17.12 13.08 -18.41
N LYS A 123 18.33 12.59 -18.66
CA LYS A 123 18.56 11.36 -19.45
C LYS A 123 18.00 10.12 -18.74
N LEU A 124 18.26 9.96 -17.44
CA LEU A 124 17.72 8.84 -16.63
C LEU A 124 16.21 8.88 -16.58
N ASN A 125 15.60 10.04 -16.35
CA ASN A 125 14.15 10.20 -16.34
C ASN A 125 13.52 9.82 -17.69
N LYS A 126 14.12 10.27 -18.80
CA LYS A 126 13.66 9.92 -20.14
C LYS A 126 13.69 8.39 -20.34
N VAL A 127 14.83 7.75 -20.07
CA VAL A 127 14.98 6.28 -20.25
C VAL A 127 14.04 5.50 -19.34
N ALA A 128 13.88 5.91 -18.08
CA ALA A 128 12.94 5.28 -17.14
C ALA A 128 11.48 5.38 -17.65
N ASN A 129 11.08 6.58 -18.13
CA ASN A 129 9.75 6.79 -18.70
C ASN A 129 9.51 5.99 -19.99
N GLU A 130 10.55 5.76 -20.80
CA GLU A 130 10.46 4.89 -21.97
C GLU A 130 10.32 3.41 -21.55
N ALA A 131 11.09 2.99 -20.55
CA ALA A 131 11.07 1.62 -20.05
C ALA A 131 9.69 1.24 -19.47
N VAL A 132 9.09 2.07 -18.61
CA VAL A 132 7.78 1.77 -18.01
C VAL A 132 6.61 1.80 -19.02
N LYS A 133 6.82 2.36 -20.22
CA LYS A 133 5.86 2.32 -21.33
C LYS A 133 6.03 1.11 -22.23
N SER A 134 7.10 0.33 -22.07
CA SER A 134 7.32 -0.85 -22.88
C SER A 134 6.34 -1.97 -22.50
N LYS A 135 5.86 -2.68 -23.51
CA LYS A 135 4.89 -3.77 -23.33
C LYS A 135 5.38 -4.83 -22.33
N ASP A 136 6.64 -5.22 -22.44
CA ASP A 136 7.25 -6.23 -21.58
C ASP A 136 7.23 -5.82 -20.09
N VAL A 137 7.56 -4.55 -19.77
CA VAL A 137 7.55 -4.04 -18.40
C VAL A 137 6.11 -3.95 -17.88
N ILE A 138 5.19 -3.42 -18.70
CA ILE A 138 3.77 -3.31 -18.31
C ILE A 138 3.20 -4.70 -17.98
N GLU A 139 3.41 -5.69 -18.86
CA GLU A 139 2.91 -7.06 -18.67
C GLU A 139 3.50 -7.73 -17.42
N LYS A 140 4.81 -7.57 -17.17
CA LYS A 140 5.48 -8.13 -15.99
C LYS A 140 5.02 -7.51 -14.70
N LEU A 141 4.82 -6.20 -14.66
CA LEU A 141 4.31 -5.50 -13.47
C LEU A 141 2.83 -5.84 -13.24
N ALA A 142 2.01 -5.82 -14.29
CA ALA A 142 0.60 -6.18 -14.20
C ALA A 142 0.38 -7.61 -13.69
N ALA A 143 1.22 -8.57 -14.11
CA ALA A 143 1.18 -9.94 -13.59
C ALA A 143 1.46 -10.03 -12.08
N GLN A 144 2.11 -9.02 -11.51
CA GLN A 144 2.33 -8.89 -10.07
C GLN A 144 1.32 -7.96 -9.39
N GLY A 145 0.31 -7.46 -10.12
CA GLY A 145 -0.69 -6.53 -9.57
C GLY A 145 -0.15 -5.11 -9.34
N ALA A 146 0.93 -4.73 -10.02
CA ALA A 146 1.52 -3.40 -9.98
C ALA A 146 1.27 -2.65 -11.29
N ASP A 147 1.02 -1.36 -11.21
CA ASP A 147 0.87 -0.47 -12.36
C ASP A 147 2.21 0.16 -12.75
N ALA A 148 2.52 0.18 -14.05
CA ALA A 148 3.70 0.86 -14.59
C ALA A 148 3.34 2.33 -14.84
N GLU A 149 3.84 3.23 -14.02
CA GLU A 149 3.61 4.67 -14.16
C GLU A 149 4.94 5.42 -14.32
N GLY A 150 4.98 6.36 -15.25
CA GLY A 150 6.10 7.29 -15.41
C GLY A 150 5.72 8.69 -14.94
N SER A 151 6.73 9.45 -14.51
CA SER A 151 6.53 10.84 -14.07
C SER A 151 7.70 11.73 -14.45
N THR A 152 7.50 13.05 -14.34
CA THR A 152 8.63 13.98 -14.32
C THR A 152 9.33 13.93 -12.97
N SER A 153 10.59 14.39 -12.91
CA SER A 153 11.32 14.53 -11.63
C SER A 153 10.60 15.48 -10.67
N ASP A 154 9.97 16.54 -11.18
CA ASP A 154 9.23 17.50 -10.38
C ASP A 154 7.96 16.88 -9.77
N ASP A 155 7.24 16.07 -10.53
CA ASP A 155 6.04 15.39 -10.02
C ASP A 155 6.41 14.33 -9.00
N MET A 156 7.51 13.63 -9.18
CA MET A 156 8.04 12.70 -8.17
C MET A 156 8.40 13.43 -6.88
N ASN A 157 9.05 14.60 -6.96
CA ASN A 157 9.35 15.42 -5.79
C ASN A 157 8.07 15.89 -5.07
N LYS A 158 7.04 16.33 -5.80
CA LYS A 158 5.74 16.69 -5.21
C LYS A 158 5.09 15.50 -4.52
N LEU A 159 5.15 14.31 -5.13
CA LEU A 159 4.63 13.08 -4.53
C LEU A 159 5.35 12.79 -3.21
N ILE A 160 6.68 12.81 -3.18
CA ILE A 160 7.48 12.58 -1.96
C ILE A 160 7.06 13.55 -0.85
N LEU A 161 6.94 14.84 -1.16
CA LEU A 161 6.56 15.85 -0.17
C LEU A 161 5.14 15.63 0.37
N SER A 162 4.18 15.32 -0.52
CA SER A 162 2.79 15.08 -0.13
C SER A 162 2.64 13.80 0.71
N GLU A 163 3.31 12.73 0.33
CA GLU A 163 3.30 11.46 1.07
C GLU A 163 4.02 11.61 2.43
N THR A 164 5.15 12.32 2.47
CA THR A 164 5.84 12.63 3.73
C THR A 164 4.93 13.37 4.71
N LYS A 165 4.19 14.37 4.22
CA LYS A 165 3.22 15.09 5.05
C LYS A 165 2.09 14.18 5.50
N LYS A 166 1.46 13.45 4.59
CA LYS A 166 0.33 12.54 4.88
C LYS A 166 0.70 11.51 5.95
N TRP A 167 1.78 10.78 5.73
CA TRP A 167 2.19 9.73 6.67
C TRP A 167 2.71 10.30 7.99
N GLY A 168 3.37 11.46 7.97
CA GLY A 168 3.72 12.19 9.18
C GLY A 168 2.49 12.57 10.02
N ASP A 169 1.40 12.99 9.37
CA ASP A 169 0.13 13.26 10.04
C ASP A 169 -0.51 11.99 10.63
N VAL A 170 -0.50 10.88 9.89
CA VAL A 170 -0.99 9.57 10.38
C VAL A 170 -0.20 9.11 11.60
N ILE A 171 1.13 9.14 11.55
CA ILE A 171 2.00 8.74 12.67
C ILE A 171 1.70 9.57 13.91
N ARG A 172 1.58 10.90 13.78
CA ARG A 172 1.26 11.77 14.92
C ARG A 172 -0.10 11.49 15.52
N GLN A 173 -1.13 11.31 14.68
CA GLN A 173 -2.51 11.08 15.14
C GLN A 173 -2.73 9.70 15.74
N SER A 174 -2.07 8.67 15.20
CA SER A 174 -2.17 7.30 15.72
C SER A 174 -1.28 7.03 16.93
N GLY A 175 -0.30 7.89 17.20
CA GLY A 175 0.66 7.69 18.28
C GLY A 175 1.68 6.57 18.03
N VAL A 176 1.84 6.15 16.78
CA VAL A 176 2.84 5.12 16.40
C VAL A 176 4.24 5.61 16.78
N LYS A 177 4.93 4.78 17.56
CA LYS A 177 6.36 4.98 17.85
C LYS A 177 7.17 4.10 16.90
N LEU A 178 8.04 4.73 16.14
CA LEU A 178 9.03 4.04 15.33
C LEU A 178 10.23 3.73 16.23
N GLU A 179 10.60 2.46 16.34
CA GLU A 179 11.80 1.99 17.07
C GLU A 179 13.03 2.26 16.25
#